data_c2ee5071d085b2ac4b328c32be5f9f39
#
_entry.id   c2ee5071d085b2ac4b328c32be5f9f39
#
_cell.length_a   1.000
_cell.length_b   1.000
_cell.length_c   1.000
_cell.angle_alpha   90.00
_cell.angle_beta   90.00
_cell.angle_gamma   90.00
#
_symmetry.space_group_name_H-M   'P 1'
#
loop_
_entity.id
_entity.type
_entity.pdbx_description
1 polymer ?
#
loop_
_entity_poly.entity_id
_entity_poly.type
_entity_poly.pdbx_seq_one_letter_code
_entity_poly.pdbx_strand_id
1 'polypeptide(L)'
;MSRSVSCRSADLDYEVVVVGARCAGAATAMLLARAGVRVALVDWAPAGSDTLSTHALMRPGVIQLQRWGVLDRVIAAGTPAVRRTVFRYGDATTAVSLKRVAGVDALYAPRHTVLHPILVEAAVAAGADVLAGISVTDVEHAVDGRVIGVVGHDHRHERVVVHAAMTIGADGVHSTVARTVGATVERQASHASSVIYAHMSGLQTGGYEWFYAPGVTAALIPTNDGQTCVSVGAPPRRFGAELAGDLPASFRRLLSEASPELAARMAGTTPTGRLRSFAGLPGFMRRPWGPGWALVGDAGYYRDPITAHGTSDGLRDAQLLAEAAAAFLAGERSEEAAMGEYHQTRNRLSKRLFAVTENIASYRWDTRSVEAHLRSLSAAMVDEVDYLLASDRGPSERAASNSARLASDSSAVASRNGESSEGQR
;
A
#
# COMPACT_ATOMS: atom_id res chain seq x y z
N MET A 1 10.25 -28.02 1.06
CA MET A 1 9.92 -28.91 -0.09
C MET A 1 8.60 -28.44 -0.65
N SER A 2 8.63 -27.70 -1.78
CA SER A 2 7.44 -27.25 -2.49
C SER A 2 6.73 -28.45 -3.09
N ARG A 3 5.50 -28.70 -2.69
CA ARG A 3 4.63 -29.65 -3.40
C ARG A 3 4.25 -29.04 -4.74
N SER A 4 4.92 -29.42 -5.81
CA SER A 4 4.39 -29.17 -7.16
C SER A 4 3.18 -30.07 -7.35
N VAL A 5 1.99 -29.49 -7.23
CA VAL A 5 0.75 -30.18 -7.61
C VAL A 5 0.73 -30.23 -9.13
N SER A 6 0.90 -31.46 -9.68
CA SER A 6 0.65 -31.73 -11.10
C SER A 6 -0.85 -31.57 -11.34
N CYS A 7 -1.26 -30.45 -11.90
CA CYS A 7 -2.65 -30.13 -12.22
C CYS A 7 -3.07 -30.90 -13.50
N ARG A 8 -3.70 -32.03 -13.35
CA ARG A 8 -4.75 -32.46 -14.31
C ARG A 8 -6.03 -31.75 -13.84
N SER A 9 -6.93 -31.31 -14.74
CA SER A 9 -8.14 -30.52 -14.49
C SER A 9 -8.85 -30.93 -13.17
N ALA A 10 -8.33 -30.48 -12.05
CA ALA A 10 -8.86 -30.78 -10.73
C ALA A 10 -9.52 -29.50 -10.24
N ASP A 11 -10.81 -29.57 -9.98
CA ASP A 11 -11.51 -28.55 -9.22
C ASP A 11 -10.87 -28.52 -7.82
N LEU A 12 -10.29 -27.39 -7.46
CA LEU A 12 -9.62 -27.18 -6.18
C LEU A 12 -10.57 -26.40 -5.27
N ASP A 13 -10.91 -26.99 -4.12
CA ASP A 13 -11.85 -26.42 -3.16
C ASP A 13 -11.12 -25.81 -1.98
N TYR A 14 -11.36 -24.50 -1.73
CA TYR A 14 -10.86 -23.75 -0.59
C TYR A 14 -11.98 -22.96 0.10
N GLU A 15 -11.71 -22.43 1.29
CA GLU A 15 -12.62 -21.47 1.92
C GLU A 15 -12.36 -20.07 1.35
N VAL A 16 -11.07 -19.75 1.07
CA VAL A 16 -10.68 -18.48 0.45
C VAL A 16 -9.68 -18.71 -0.66
N VAL A 17 -9.88 -18.03 -1.80
CA VAL A 17 -8.85 -17.85 -2.82
C VAL A 17 -8.40 -16.38 -2.83
N VAL A 18 -7.09 -16.16 -2.68
CA VAL A 18 -6.47 -14.83 -2.78
C VAL A 18 -5.72 -14.74 -4.10
N VAL A 19 -6.08 -13.77 -4.95
CA VAL A 19 -5.47 -13.52 -6.26
C VAL A 19 -4.43 -12.42 -6.14
N GLY A 20 -3.16 -12.75 -6.33
CA GLY A 20 -2.01 -11.87 -6.21
C GLY A 20 -1.19 -12.12 -4.93
N ALA A 21 0.06 -12.58 -5.08
CA ALA A 21 0.97 -12.96 -3.98
C ALA A 21 1.96 -11.85 -3.60
N ARG A 22 1.61 -10.57 -3.83
CA ARG A 22 2.40 -9.43 -3.36
C ARG A 22 2.06 -9.09 -1.91
N CYS A 23 2.57 -7.95 -1.39
CA CYS A 23 2.47 -7.59 0.02
C CYS A 23 1.07 -7.77 0.61
N ALA A 24 0.05 -7.20 0.00
CA ALA A 24 -1.31 -7.24 0.54
C ALA A 24 -1.90 -8.65 0.48
N GLY A 25 -1.77 -9.36 -0.65
CA GLY A 25 -2.33 -10.70 -0.81
C GLY A 25 -1.62 -11.74 0.04
N ALA A 26 -0.27 -11.75 0.05
CA ALA A 26 0.49 -12.68 0.88
C ALA A 26 0.24 -12.45 2.39
N ALA A 27 0.12 -11.18 2.82
CA ALA A 27 -0.24 -10.86 4.20
C ALA A 27 -1.67 -11.33 4.53
N THR A 28 -2.65 -11.10 3.64
CA THR A 28 -4.02 -11.57 3.82
C THR A 28 -4.09 -13.09 3.92
N ALA A 29 -3.40 -13.80 3.01
CA ALA A 29 -3.35 -15.27 3.03
C ALA A 29 -2.70 -15.80 4.30
N MET A 30 -1.58 -15.20 4.75
CA MET A 30 -0.92 -15.54 6.01
C MET A 30 -1.86 -15.39 7.21
N LEU A 31 -2.57 -14.27 7.28
CA LEU A 31 -3.44 -13.98 8.43
C LEU A 31 -4.67 -14.91 8.47
N LEU A 32 -5.29 -15.18 7.33
CA LEU A 32 -6.39 -16.12 7.21
C LEU A 32 -5.94 -17.55 7.56
N ALA A 33 -4.81 -18.00 7.04
CA ALA A 33 -4.27 -19.32 7.37
C ALA A 33 -3.95 -19.46 8.87
N ARG A 34 -3.43 -18.41 9.52
CA ARG A 34 -3.25 -18.36 10.99
C ARG A 34 -4.57 -18.44 11.77
N ALA A 35 -5.66 -17.97 11.19
CA ALA A 35 -7.00 -18.10 11.74
C ALA A 35 -7.63 -19.48 11.47
N GLY A 36 -6.90 -20.41 10.84
CA GLY A 36 -7.36 -21.77 10.54
C GLY A 36 -8.16 -21.90 9.24
N VAL A 37 -8.25 -20.84 8.43
CA VAL A 37 -8.96 -20.86 7.15
C VAL A 37 -8.11 -21.57 6.09
N ARG A 38 -8.73 -22.43 5.27
CA ARG A 38 -8.08 -23.09 4.12
C ARG A 38 -7.97 -22.09 2.96
N VAL A 39 -6.73 -21.62 2.70
CA VAL A 39 -6.44 -20.53 1.75
C VAL A 39 -5.62 -21.02 0.57
N ALA A 40 -6.06 -20.71 -0.65
CA ALA A 40 -5.24 -20.72 -1.86
C ALA A 40 -4.72 -19.31 -2.13
N LEU A 41 -3.41 -19.16 -2.31
CA LEU A 41 -2.75 -17.94 -2.78
C LEU A 41 -2.28 -18.13 -4.21
N VAL A 42 -2.96 -17.47 -5.16
CA VAL A 42 -2.74 -17.64 -6.60
C VAL A 42 -1.98 -16.47 -7.17
N ASP A 43 -0.89 -16.72 -7.91
CA ASP A 43 -0.18 -15.69 -8.69
C ASP A 43 0.40 -16.26 -9.98
N TRP A 44 0.45 -15.45 -11.03
CA TRP A 44 1.07 -15.82 -12.30
C TRP A 44 2.60 -15.72 -12.23
N ALA A 45 3.13 -14.81 -11.42
CA ALA A 45 4.54 -14.56 -11.28
C ALA A 45 5.16 -15.42 -10.15
N PRO A 46 6.43 -15.81 -10.28
CA PRO A 46 7.16 -16.42 -9.18
C PRO A 46 7.28 -15.45 -7.99
N ALA A 47 7.29 -16.01 -6.78
CA ALA A 47 7.56 -15.22 -5.58
C ALA A 47 8.91 -14.47 -5.71
N GLY A 48 8.95 -13.20 -5.31
CA GLY A 48 10.15 -12.37 -5.40
C GLY A 48 10.34 -11.66 -6.75
N SER A 49 9.40 -11.74 -7.66
CA SER A 49 9.40 -10.90 -8.87
C SER A 49 9.43 -9.43 -8.50
N ASP A 50 10.35 -8.66 -9.13
CA ASP A 50 10.51 -7.24 -8.87
C ASP A 50 9.37 -6.42 -9.48
N THR A 51 8.84 -5.47 -8.73
CA THR A 51 7.71 -4.64 -9.13
C THR A 51 8.02 -3.16 -8.92
N LEU A 52 7.26 -2.30 -9.62
CA LEU A 52 7.39 -0.85 -9.47
C LEU A 52 7.05 -0.43 -8.04
N SER A 53 8.02 0.14 -7.31
CA SER A 53 7.82 0.70 -5.97
C SER A 53 9.04 1.50 -5.53
N THR A 54 8.81 2.46 -4.63
CA THR A 54 9.86 3.11 -3.85
C THR A 54 10.22 2.34 -2.59
N HIS A 55 9.52 1.23 -2.30
CA HIS A 55 9.73 0.29 -1.21
C HIS A 55 9.52 0.84 0.21
N ALA A 56 9.31 2.15 0.40
CA ALA A 56 9.20 2.74 1.71
C ALA A 56 8.00 2.18 2.50
N LEU A 57 8.28 1.72 3.70
CA LEU A 57 7.25 1.42 4.70
C LEU A 57 7.16 2.59 5.67
N MET A 58 5.95 3.07 5.87
CA MET A 58 5.65 4.02 6.93
C MET A 58 5.35 3.28 8.23
N ARG A 59 5.32 4.00 9.33
CA ARG A 59 5.17 3.42 10.67
C ARG A 59 4.05 2.39 10.81
N PRO A 60 2.82 2.61 10.28
CA PRO A 60 1.76 1.60 10.36
C PRO A 60 2.16 0.25 9.77
N GLY A 61 2.78 0.25 8.59
CA GLY A 61 3.24 -0.98 7.94
C GLY A 61 4.33 -1.71 8.73
N VAL A 62 5.27 -0.96 9.34
CA VAL A 62 6.33 -1.55 10.18
C VAL A 62 5.73 -2.14 11.46
N ILE A 63 4.76 -1.47 12.09
CA ILE A 63 4.04 -1.99 13.26
C ILE A 63 3.35 -3.31 12.92
N GLN A 64 2.69 -3.40 11.76
CA GLN A 64 2.05 -4.64 11.33
C GLN A 64 3.05 -5.78 11.14
N LEU A 65 4.17 -5.54 10.47
CA LEU A 65 5.22 -6.56 10.31
C LEU A 65 5.79 -7.01 11.67
N GLN A 66 5.96 -6.08 12.62
CA GLN A 66 6.39 -6.40 13.99
C GLN A 66 5.38 -7.29 14.70
N ARG A 67 4.08 -6.95 14.66
CA ARG A 67 3.00 -7.72 15.28
C ARG A 67 2.89 -9.13 14.72
N TRP A 68 3.11 -9.27 13.42
CA TRP A 68 3.04 -10.56 12.75
C TRP A 68 4.29 -11.42 12.96
N GLY A 69 5.34 -10.89 13.64
CA GLY A 69 6.63 -11.57 13.82
C GLY A 69 7.42 -11.72 12.52
N VAL A 70 7.18 -10.82 11.55
CA VAL A 70 7.83 -10.85 10.23
C VAL A 70 8.97 -9.84 10.14
N LEU A 71 8.95 -8.78 10.97
CA LEU A 71 9.91 -7.68 10.90
C LEU A 71 11.36 -8.13 11.09
N ASP A 72 11.63 -9.04 12.02
CA ASP A 72 12.99 -9.53 12.29
C ASP A 72 13.61 -10.20 11.06
N ARG A 73 12.80 -10.88 10.24
CA ARG A 73 13.25 -11.46 8.96
C ARG A 73 13.60 -10.38 7.94
N VAL A 74 12.85 -9.29 7.89
CA VAL A 74 13.13 -8.13 7.02
C VAL A 74 14.45 -7.45 7.44
N ILE A 75 14.69 -7.32 8.74
CA ILE A 75 15.93 -6.76 9.30
C ILE A 75 17.11 -7.71 9.00
N ALA A 76 16.94 -9.00 9.26
CA ALA A 76 17.97 -10.02 9.00
C ALA A 76 18.36 -10.14 7.51
N ALA A 77 17.43 -9.78 6.60
CA ALA A 77 17.71 -9.67 5.17
C ALA A 77 18.51 -8.41 4.79
N GLY A 78 19.04 -7.67 5.75
CA GLY A 78 19.89 -6.51 5.51
C GLY A 78 19.15 -5.21 5.16
N THR A 79 17.84 -5.11 5.46
CA THR A 79 17.11 -3.86 5.26
C THR A 79 17.53 -2.83 6.32
N PRO A 80 18.03 -1.64 5.92
CA PRO A 80 18.55 -0.67 6.88
C PRO A 80 17.44 -0.03 7.70
N ALA A 81 17.73 0.19 9.00
CA ALA A 81 16.85 0.94 9.89
C ALA A 81 16.96 2.43 9.66
N VAL A 82 15.86 3.08 9.35
CA VAL A 82 15.76 4.52 9.13
C VAL A 82 15.10 5.19 10.34
N ARG A 83 15.88 5.98 11.09
CA ARG A 83 15.43 6.66 12.33
C ARG A 83 15.16 8.15 12.15
N ARG A 84 15.32 8.66 10.93
CA ARG A 84 15.14 10.09 10.62
C ARG A 84 14.50 10.25 9.24
N THR A 85 13.62 11.22 9.14
CA THR A 85 13.05 11.68 7.86
C THR A 85 13.35 13.16 7.68
N VAL A 86 13.77 13.57 6.49
CA VAL A 86 14.12 14.95 6.17
C VAL A 86 13.22 15.42 5.02
N PHE A 87 12.59 16.56 5.22
CA PHE A 87 11.78 17.24 4.21
C PHE A 87 12.46 18.54 3.81
N ARG A 88 12.66 18.75 2.52
CA ARG A 88 13.27 19.95 1.94
C ARG A 88 12.28 20.62 0.98
N TYR A 89 11.99 21.89 1.20
CA TYR A 89 11.08 22.69 0.40
C TYR A 89 11.53 24.14 0.39
N GLY A 90 11.88 24.67 -0.81
CA GLY A 90 12.58 25.94 -0.94
C GLY A 90 13.90 25.91 -0.14
N ASP A 91 14.17 26.95 0.62
CA ASP A 91 15.34 27.03 1.51
C ASP A 91 15.11 26.36 2.87
N ALA A 92 13.91 25.87 3.13
CA ALA A 92 13.55 25.26 4.41
C ALA A 92 13.90 23.76 4.44
N THR A 93 14.38 23.31 5.59
CA THR A 93 14.63 21.90 5.87
C THR A 93 14.01 21.53 7.22
N THR A 94 13.14 20.54 7.21
CA THR A 94 12.54 19.97 8.43
C THR A 94 13.02 18.55 8.60
N ALA A 95 13.67 18.26 9.72
CA ALA A 95 14.13 16.94 10.08
C ALA A 95 13.32 16.39 11.25
N VAL A 96 12.78 15.20 11.09
CA VAL A 96 11.95 14.51 12.08
C VAL A 96 12.66 13.23 12.52
N SER A 97 13.03 13.18 13.80
CA SER A 97 13.53 11.94 14.42
C SER A 97 12.36 11.06 14.84
N LEU A 98 12.48 9.77 14.58
CA LEU A 98 11.44 8.81 14.91
C LEU A 98 11.50 8.43 16.39
N LYS A 99 10.44 8.71 17.12
CA LYS A 99 10.26 8.23 18.49
C LYS A 99 9.77 6.78 18.48
N ARG A 100 10.15 6.00 19.47
CA ARG A 100 9.69 4.62 19.65
C ARG A 100 8.20 4.58 19.96
N VAL A 101 7.45 3.80 19.17
CA VAL A 101 6.00 3.58 19.33
C VAL A 101 5.72 2.11 19.04
N ALA A 102 4.98 1.42 19.91
CA ALA A 102 4.66 -0.01 19.78
C ALA A 102 5.89 -0.91 19.52
N GLY A 103 7.01 -0.63 20.18
CA GLY A 103 8.25 -1.37 19.96
C GLY A 103 9.06 -0.94 18.74
N VAL A 104 8.49 -0.15 17.83
CA VAL A 104 9.09 0.30 16.56
C VAL A 104 9.75 1.67 16.74
N ASP A 105 11.06 1.77 16.46
CA ASP A 105 11.84 3.01 16.55
C ASP A 105 12.44 3.42 15.18
N ALA A 106 12.17 2.67 14.13
CA ALA A 106 12.68 2.91 12.78
C ALA A 106 11.63 2.62 11.70
N LEU A 107 11.81 3.21 10.52
CA LEU A 107 11.17 2.82 9.28
C LEU A 107 12.11 1.89 8.50
N TYR A 108 11.56 1.19 7.53
CA TYR A 108 12.30 0.26 6.68
C TYR A 108 11.79 0.37 5.24
N ALA A 109 12.66 0.14 4.28
CA ALA A 109 12.28 0.06 2.87
C ALA A 109 12.83 -1.23 2.23
N PRO A 110 12.30 -2.40 2.62
CA PRO A 110 12.71 -3.64 2.01
C PRO A 110 12.36 -3.66 0.54
N ARG A 111 13.29 -4.08 -0.31
CA ARG A 111 12.98 -4.35 -1.72
C ARG A 111 11.84 -5.36 -1.81
N HIS A 112 11.00 -5.22 -2.83
CA HIS A 112 9.91 -6.18 -3.05
C HIS A 112 10.42 -7.60 -3.28
N THR A 113 11.62 -7.74 -3.87
CA THR A 113 12.34 -9.02 -3.99
C THR A 113 12.73 -9.64 -2.65
N VAL A 114 12.69 -8.86 -1.56
CA VAL A 114 12.93 -9.31 -0.18
C VAL A 114 11.61 -9.50 0.57
N LEU A 115 10.74 -8.48 0.56
CA LEU A 115 9.51 -8.50 1.36
C LEU A 115 8.49 -9.52 0.88
N HIS A 116 8.28 -9.65 -0.45
CA HIS A 116 7.30 -10.59 -0.98
C HIS A 116 7.61 -12.05 -0.64
N PRO A 117 8.84 -12.58 -0.88
CA PRO A 117 9.17 -13.94 -0.46
C PRO A 117 8.97 -14.17 1.04
N ILE A 118 9.38 -13.21 1.88
CA ILE A 118 9.22 -13.32 3.34
C ILE A 118 7.75 -13.48 3.72
N LEU A 119 6.84 -12.71 3.13
CA LEU A 119 5.40 -12.79 3.39
C LEU A 119 4.78 -14.07 2.83
N VAL A 120 5.18 -14.48 1.61
CA VAL A 120 4.70 -15.75 0.99
C VAL A 120 5.15 -16.94 1.82
N GLU A 121 6.41 -16.99 2.25
CA GLU A 121 6.93 -18.06 3.12
C GLU A 121 6.21 -18.07 4.48
N ALA A 122 5.87 -16.89 5.03
CA ALA A 122 5.07 -16.79 6.25
C ALA A 122 3.63 -17.30 6.05
N ALA A 123 3.05 -17.08 4.86
CA ALA A 123 1.74 -17.63 4.50
C ALA A 123 1.78 -19.15 4.39
N VAL A 124 2.80 -19.70 3.71
CA VAL A 124 3.02 -21.16 3.61
C VAL A 124 3.24 -21.78 5.00
N ALA A 125 4.06 -21.15 5.84
CA ALA A 125 4.31 -21.61 7.20
C ALA A 125 3.04 -21.59 8.09
N ALA A 126 2.09 -20.71 7.77
CA ALA A 126 0.78 -20.64 8.41
C ALA A 126 -0.23 -21.69 7.87
N GLY A 127 0.07 -22.34 6.75
CA GLY A 127 -0.78 -23.38 6.13
C GLY A 127 -1.48 -22.98 4.84
N ALA A 128 -1.17 -21.82 4.25
CA ALA A 128 -1.71 -21.44 2.95
C ALA A 128 -1.04 -22.26 1.81
N ASP A 129 -1.84 -22.69 0.84
CA ASP A 129 -1.36 -23.30 -0.39
C ASP A 129 -1.03 -22.23 -1.44
N VAL A 130 0.19 -22.26 -1.99
CA VAL A 130 0.61 -21.32 -3.03
C VAL A 130 0.50 -21.97 -4.40
N LEU A 131 -0.38 -21.46 -5.23
CA LEU A 131 -0.63 -21.88 -6.60
C LEU A 131 0.05 -20.89 -7.56
N ALA A 132 1.35 -21.10 -7.78
CA ALA A 132 2.16 -20.23 -8.65
C ALA A 132 2.01 -20.61 -10.13
N GLY A 133 2.18 -19.63 -11.02
CA GLY A 133 2.12 -19.80 -12.48
C GLY A 133 0.71 -19.89 -13.04
N ILE A 134 -0.30 -19.45 -12.26
CA ILE A 134 -1.69 -19.37 -12.70
C ILE A 134 -2.06 -17.91 -12.99
N SER A 135 -2.43 -17.63 -14.22
CA SER A 135 -2.98 -16.34 -14.64
C SER A 135 -4.50 -16.36 -14.52
N VAL A 136 -5.03 -15.69 -13.49
CA VAL A 136 -6.46 -15.52 -13.31
C VAL A 136 -7.00 -14.55 -14.37
N THR A 137 -8.02 -14.98 -15.10
CA THR A 137 -8.63 -14.23 -16.20
C THR A 137 -10.06 -13.79 -15.89
N ASP A 138 -10.75 -14.53 -15.01
CA ASP A 138 -12.13 -14.29 -14.67
C ASP A 138 -12.47 -14.81 -13.26
N VAL A 139 -13.66 -14.46 -12.76
CA VAL A 139 -14.26 -15.04 -11.56
C VAL A 139 -15.41 -15.97 -11.98
N GLU A 140 -15.68 -16.99 -11.17
CA GLU A 140 -16.79 -17.89 -11.36
C GLU A 140 -17.99 -17.45 -10.53
N HIS A 141 -19.19 -17.51 -11.12
CA HIS A 141 -20.43 -17.09 -10.49
C HIS A 141 -21.39 -18.27 -10.30
N ALA A 142 -22.06 -18.32 -9.17
CA ALA A 142 -23.25 -19.15 -8.98
C ALA A 142 -24.46 -18.55 -9.72
N VAL A 143 -25.56 -19.33 -9.80
CA VAL A 143 -26.79 -18.92 -10.48
C VAL A 143 -27.41 -17.64 -9.91
N ASP A 144 -27.22 -17.39 -8.62
CA ASP A 144 -27.69 -16.20 -7.90
C ASP A 144 -26.77 -14.97 -8.08
N GLY A 145 -25.67 -15.11 -8.84
CA GLY A 145 -24.69 -14.06 -9.09
C GLY A 145 -23.59 -13.95 -8.03
N ARG A 146 -23.58 -14.79 -6.99
CA ARG A 146 -22.50 -14.85 -6.01
C ARG A 146 -21.20 -15.34 -6.67
N VAL A 147 -20.07 -14.72 -6.34
CA VAL A 147 -18.76 -15.25 -6.74
C VAL A 147 -18.44 -16.49 -5.91
N ILE A 148 -18.05 -17.56 -6.58
CA ILE A 148 -17.76 -18.87 -5.99
C ILE A 148 -16.36 -19.38 -6.32
N GLY A 149 -15.52 -18.58 -6.95
CA GLY A 149 -14.16 -18.96 -7.30
C GLY A 149 -13.54 -18.11 -8.38
N VAL A 150 -12.42 -18.58 -8.90
CA VAL A 150 -11.69 -17.97 -10.02
C VAL A 150 -11.40 -18.96 -11.12
N VAL A 151 -11.32 -18.43 -12.33
CA VAL A 151 -10.93 -19.15 -13.54
C VAL A 151 -9.65 -18.52 -14.09
N GLY A 152 -8.73 -19.37 -14.51
CA GLY A 152 -7.46 -18.94 -15.07
C GLY A 152 -6.82 -20.01 -15.95
N HIS A 153 -5.58 -19.78 -16.31
CA HIS A 153 -4.77 -20.70 -17.09
C HIS A 153 -3.39 -20.86 -16.45
N ASP A 154 -2.85 -22.05 -16.47
CA ASP A 154 -1.50 -22.33 -16.06
C ASP A 154 -0.47 -21.96 -17.17
N HIS A 155 0.82 -22.22 -16.91
CA HIS A 155 1.91 -21.98 -17.85
C HIS A 155 1.83 -22.83 -19.14
N ARG A 156 0.98 -23.87 -19.17
CA ARG A 156 0.71 -24.71 -20.35
C ARG A 156 -0.57 -24.28 -21.09
N HIS A 157 -1.18 -23.18 -20.65
CA HIS A 157 -2.48 -22.69 -21.13
C HIS A 157 -3.64 -23.67 -20.83
N GLU A 158 -3.45 -24.60 -19.88
CA GLU A 158 -4.55 -25.46 -19.42
C GLU A 158 -5.46 -24.65 -18.49
N ARG A 159 -6.77 -24.83 -18.65
CA ARG A 159 -7.77 -24.16 -17.81
C ARG A 159 -7.68 -24.68 -16.37
N VAL A 160 -7.60 -23.75 -15.43
CA VAL A 160 -7.62 -24.01 -13.98
C VAL A 160 -8.83 -23.33 -13.38
N VAL A 161 -9.56 -24.03 -12.52
CA VAL A 161 -10.63 -23.48 -11.70
C VAL A 161 -10.29 -23.69 -10.24
N VAL A 162 -10.45 -22.63 -9.44
CA VAL A 162 -10.27 -22.69 -7.99
C VAL A 162 -11.56 -22.20 -7.36
N HIS A 163 -12.33 -23.14 -6.79
CA HIS A 163 -13.56 -22.82 -6.06
C HIS A 163 -13.26 -22.32 -4.65
N ALA A 164 -14.01 -21.32 -4.21
CA ALA A 164 -13.90 -20.80 -2.85
C ALA A 164 -15.19 -20.14 -2.39
N ALA A 165 -15.47 -20.20 -1.09
CA ALA A 165 -16.59 -19.48 -0.48
C ALA A 165 -16.40 -17.96 -0.57
N MET A 166 -15.12 -17.48 -0.62
CA MET A 166 -14.76 -16.07 -0.83
C MET A 166 -13.54 -15.93 -1.75
N THR A 167 -13.65 -15.04 -2.72
CA THR A 167 -12.55 -14.63 -3.61
C THR A 167 -12.01 -13.26 -3.21
N ILE A 168 -10.69 -13.15 -2.92
CA ILE A 168 -10.05 -11.90 -2.55
C ILE A 168 -9.13 -11.43 -3.68
N GLY A 169 -9.46 -10.29 -4.31
CA GLY A 169 -8.60 -9.63 -5.28
C GLY A 169 -7.52 -8.81 -4.58
N ALA A 170 -6.24 -9.20 -4.77
CA ALA A 170 -5.04 -8.52 -4.32
C ALA A 170 -4.06 -8.29 -5.49
N ASP A 171 -4.57 -8.30 -6.71
CA ASP A 171 -3.88 -8.31 -8.00
C ASP A 171 -3.55 -6.90 -8.54
N GLY A 172 -3.53 -5.92 -7.63
CA GLY A 172 -2.99 -4.60 -7.87
C GLY A 172 -3.92 -3.65 -8.62
N VAL A 173 -3.35 -2.53 -9.06
CA VAL A 173 -4.09 -1.39 -9.62
C VAL A 173 -4.92 -1.72 -10.87
N HIS A 174 -4.48 -2.70 -11.66
CA HIS A 174 -5.19 -3.22 -12.85
C HIS A 174 -5.96 -4.52 -12.56
N SER A 175 -6.46 -4.67 -11.35
CA SER A 175 -7.11 -5.87 -10.85
C SER A 175 -8.09 -6.48 -11.83
N THR A 176 -7.85 -7.73 -12.20
CA THR A 176 -8.78 -8.58 -12.97
C THR A 176 -10.02 -8.87 -12.13
N VAL A 177 -9.84 -9.22 -10.85
CA VAL A 177 -10.97 -9.49 -9.95
C VAL A 177 -11.89 -8.29 -9.87
N ALA A 178 -11.36 -7.08 -9.58
CA ALA A 178 -12.17 -5.87 -9.50
C ALA A 178 -12.95 -5.57 -10.78
N ARG A 179 -12.34 -5.81 -11.94
CA ARG A 179 -12.95 -5.60 -13.25
C ARG A 179 -14.07 -6.61 -13.53
N THR A 180 -13.83 -7.90 -13.25
CA THR A 180 -14.79 -8.96 -13.58
C THR A 180 -16.00 -8.95 -12.65
N VAL A 181 -15.85 -8.58 -11.37
CA VAL A 181 -16.98 -8.40 -10.44
C VAL A 181 -17.68 -7.04 -10.60
N GLY A 182 -17.22 -6.17 -11.50
CA GLY A 182 -17.80 -4.84 -11.69
C GLY A 182 -17.69 -3.93 -10.47
N ALA A 183 -16.57 -4.01 -9.72
CA ALA A 183 -16.36 -3.21 -8.50
C ALA A 183 -16.40 -1.71 -8.80
N THR A 184 -17.41 -1.01 -8.26
CA THR A 184 -17.65 0.42 -8.52
C THR A 184 -16.58 1.30 -7.87
N VAL A 185 -16.14 2.35 -8.57
CA VAL A 185 -15.30 3.39 -8.02
C VAL A 185 -16.16 4.39 -7.25
N GLU A 186 -16.01 4.43 -5.93
CA GLU A 186 -16.74 5.36 -5.04
C GLU A 186 -16.07 6.72 -4.95
N ARG A 187 -14.76 6.77 -5.15
CA ARG A 187 -13.97 7.99 -5.13
C ARG A 187 -12.84 7.92 -6.14
N GLN A 188 -12.67 8.98 -6.92
CA GLN A 188 -11.62 9.13 -7.92
C GLN A 188 -10.84 10.41 -7.66
N ALA A 189 -9.50 10.34 -7.68
CA ALA A 189 -8.62 11.50 -7.69
C ALA A 189 -8.58 12.16 -9.07
N SER A 190 -8.23 13.43 -9.12
CA SER A 190 -8.09 14.20 -10.37
C SER A 190 -6.62 14.37 -10.79
N HIS A 191 -5.70 14.14 -9.88
CA HIS A 191 -4.28 14.36 -10.08
C HIS A 191 -3.47 13.07 -9.91
N ALA A 192 -2.30 13.05 -10.51
CA ALA A 192 -1.35 11.95 -10.43
C ALA A 192 0.08 12.45 -10.56
N SER A 193 1.03 11.63 -10.14
CA SER A 193 2.46 11.83 -10.34
C SER A 193 3.01 10.80 -11.31
N SER A 194 3.68 11.26 -12.36
CA SER A 194 4.60 10.40 -13.10
C SER A 194 5.90 10.30 -12.33
N VAL A 195 6.50 9.12 -12.29
CA VAL A 195 7.71 8.86 -11.50
C VAL A 195 8.75 8.17 -12.35
N ILE A 196 10.02 8.61 -12.22
CA ILE A 196 11.19 7.87 -12.69
C ILE A 196 12.01 7.52 -11.45
N TYR A 197 12.49 6.28 -11.35
CA TYR A 197 13.36 5.89 -10.25
C TYR A 197 14.44 4.89 -10.65
N ALA A 198 15.51 4.86 -9.85
CA ALA A 198 16.57 3.89 -9.93
C ALA A 198 17.12 3.57 -8.54
N HIS A 199 17.77 2.42 -8.42
CA HIS A 199 18.59 2.10 -7.25
C HIS A 199 20.01 2.54 -7.52
N MET A 200 20.62 3.25 -6.56
CA MET A 200 21.97 3.82 -6.66
C MET A 200 22.84 3.24 -5.57
N SER A 201 24.05 2.82 -5.91
CA SER A 201 25.08 2.44 -4.94
C SER A 201 25.94 3.63 -4.53
N GLY A 202 26.48 3.60 -3.31
CA GLY A 202 27.43 4.60 -2.82
C GLY A 202 26.82 5.95 -2.42
N LEU A 203 25.49 6.11 -2.54
CA LEU A 203 24.82 7.34 -2.15
C LEU A 203 24.49 7.32 -0.65
N GLN A 204 25.14 8.18 0.11
CA GLN A 204 24.86 8.35 1.55
C GLN A 204 23.60 9.21 1.75
N THR A 205 22.75 8.81 2.69
CA THR A 205 21.51 9.51 3.05
C THR A 205 21.42 9.73 4.56
N GLY A 206 20.76 10.81 4.97
CA GLY A 206 20.45 11.08 6.37
C GLY A 206 19.19 10.35 6.88
N GLY A 207 18.67 9.41 6.14
CA GLY A 207 17.40 8.70 6.36
C GLY A 207 16.52 8.76 5.12
N TYR A 208 15.18 8.79 5.27
CA TYR A 208 14.33 9.16 4.13
C TYR A 208 14.46 10.66 3.89
N GLU A 209 14.80 11.06 2.68
CA GLU A 209 14.90 12.46 2.28
C GLU A 209 13.88 12.74 1.17
N TRP A 210 13.08 13.78 1.37
CA TRP A 210 12.04 14.23 0.46
C TRP A 210 12.32 15.65 0.02
N PHE A 211 12.25 15.90 -1.29
CA PHE A 211 12.51 17.20 -1.90
C PHE A 211 11.25 17.64 -2.65
N TYR A 212 10.81 18.85 -2.36
CA TYR A 212 9.64 19.47 -2.98
C TYR A 212 10.04 20.82 -3.60
N ALA A 213 9.95 20.89 -4.93
CA ALA A 213 10.12 22.13 -5.68
C ALA A 213 8.94 22.32 -6.64
N PRO A 214 8.63 23.56 -7.10
CA PRO A 214 7.49 23.81 -7.96
C PRO A 214 7.46 22.89 -9.19
N GLY A 215 6.43 22.05 -9.31
CA GLY A 215 6.24 21.15 -10.43
C GLY A 215 7.14 19.90 -10.45
N VAL A 216 7.93 19.64 -9.40
CA VAL A 216 8.81 18.48 -9.32
C VAL A 216 9.00 18.03 -7.87
N THR A 217 9.17 16.72 -7.66
CA THR A 217 9.55 16.14 -6.37
C THR A 217 10.69 15.16 -6.55
N ALA A 218 11.48 14.93 -5.50
CA ALA A 218 12.44 13.83 -5.47
C ALA A 218 12.45 13.16 -4.10
N ALA A 219 12.89 11.90 -4.04
CA ALA A 219 13.08 11.19 -2.79
C ALA A 219 14.31 10.30 -2.82
N LEU A 220 14.97 10.18 -1.67
CA LEU A 220 16.05 9.25 -1.39
C LEU A 220 15.59 8.30 -0.29
N ILE A 221 15.59 7.01 -0.58
CA ILE A 221 15.09 5.98 0.31
C ILE A 221 16.12 4.85 0.39
N PRO A 222 16.92 4.78 1.48
CA PRO A 222 17.89 3.69 1.66
C PRO A 222 17.17 2.35 1.75
N THR A 223 17.71 1.36 1.06
CA THR A 223 17.13 0.01 0.94
C THR A 223 18.21 -1.07 1.07
N ASN A 224 17.88 -2.31 0.75
CA ASN A 224 18.81 -3.45 0.82
C ASN A 224 20.06 -3.25 -0.03
N ASP A 225 21.07 -4.06 0.22
CA ASP A 225 22.33 -4.14 -0.55
C ASP A 225 23.16 -2.84 -0.53
N GLY A 226 23.00 -2.01 0.52
CA GLY A 226 23.65 -0.71 0.60
C GLY A 226 23.22 0.28 -0.48
N GLN A 227 22.08 0.05 -1.11
CA GLN A 227 21.54 0.89 -2.17
C GLN A 227 20.57 1.94 -1.62
N THR A 228 20.41 3.00 -2.40
CA THR A 228 19.37 4.01 -2.18
C THR A 228 18.45 4.05 -3.40
N CYS A 229 17.15 3.87 -3.19
CA CYS A 229 16.15 4.15 -4.21
C CYS A 229 16.03 5.67 -4.35
N VAL A 230 16.38 6.17 -5.53
CA VAL A 230 16.26 7.59 -5.89
C VAL A 230 15.11 7.72 -6.85
N SER A 231 14.12 8.52 -6.51
CA SER A 231 12.96 8.77 -7.36
C SER A 231 12.79 10.26 -7.63
N VAL A 232 12.28 10.58 -8.82
CA VAL A 232 11.83 11.92 -9.21
C VAL A 232 10.40 11.82 -9.71
N GLY A 233 9.58 12.80 -9.35
CA GLY A 233 8.17 12.86 -9.72
C GLY A 233 7.82 14.20 -10.34
N ALA A 234 6.89 14.17 -11.32
CA ALA A 234 6.36 15.35 -11.97
C ALA A 234 4.91 15.11 -12.44
N PRO A 235 4.11 16.15 -12.73
CA PRO A 235 2.78 15.96 -13.28
C PRO A 235 2.80 15.17 -14.60
N PRO A 236 1.83 14.28 -14.87
CA PRO A 236 1.78 13.44 -16.07
C PRO A 236 1.85 14.20 -17.40
N ARG A 237 1.35 15.44 -17.45
CA ARG A 237 1.45 16.29 -18.64
C ARG A 237 2.90 16.57 -19.06
N ARG A 238 3.84 16.61 -18.12
CA ARG A 238 5.27 16.75 -18.40
C ARG A 238 5.88 15.43 -18.92
N PHE A 239 5.36 14.31 -18.47
CA PHE A 239 5.92 12.99 -18.79
C PHE A 239 5.88 12.72 -20.30
N GLY A 240 4.71 12.89 -20.93
CA GLY A 240 4.56 12.65 -22.37
C GLY A 240 5.37 13.62 -23.24
N ALA A 241 5.45 14.89 -22.83
CA ALA A 241 6.13 15.94 -23.62
C ALA A 241 7.65 15.95 -23.46
N GLU A 242 8.15 15.63 -22.26
CA GLU A 242 9.53 15.90 -21.87
C GLU A 242 10.34 14.62 -21.59
N LEU A 243 9.69 13.50 -21.24
CA LEU A 243 10.36 12.35 -20.64
C LEU A 243 10.39 11.10 -21.52
N ALA A 244 9.62 11.04 -22.59
CA ALA A 244 9.45 9.83 -23.39
C ALA A 244 10.67 9.48 -24.27
N GLY A 245 11.60 10.42 -24.51
CA GLY A 245 12.72 10.24 -25.42
C GLY A 245 13.99 9.68 -24.77
N ASP A 246 14.54 10.39 -23.77
CA ASP A 246 15.76 10.03 -23.04
C ASP A 246 15.50 9.99 -21.54
N LEU A 247 15.16 8.82 -21.03
CA LEU A 247 14.84 8.61 -19.61
C LEU A 247 15.99 8.99 -18.67
N PRO A 248 17.29 8.64 -18.96
CA PRO A 248 18.43 9.10 -18.18
C PRO A 248 18.61 10.62 -18.15
N ALA A 249 18.48 11.31 -19.27
CA ALA A 249 18.59 12.77 -19.30
C ALA A 249 17.44 13.43 -18.55
N SER A 250 16.22 12.93 -18.71
CA SER A 250 15.03 13.38 -17.99
C SER A 250 15.16 13.19 -16.50
N PHE A 251 15.67 12.05 -16.05
CA PHE A 251 15.93 11.78 -14.63
C PHE A 251 16.92 12.79 -14.04
N ARG A 252 18.07 13.03 -14.69
CA ARG A 252 19.07 14.02 -14.25
C ARG A 252 18.51 15.44 -14.22
N ARG A 253 17.74 15.84 -15.24
CA ARG A 253 17.10 17.15 -15.31
C ARG A 253 16.13 17.36 -14.15
N LEU A 254 15.21 16.41 -13.91
CA LEU A 254 14.25 16.49 -12.81
C LEU A 254 14.94 16.49 -11.43
N LEU A 255 16.05 15.77 -11.26
CA LEU A 255 16.87 15.84 -10.05
C LEU A 255 17.41 17.25 -9.81
N SER A 256 17.97 17.88 -10.87
CA SER A 256 18.49 19.25 -10.79
C SER A 256 17.39 20.27 -10.51
N GLU A 257 16.20 20.11 -11.10
CA GLU A 257 15.04 20.96 -10.84
C GLU A 257 14.52 20.79 -9.39
N ALA A 258 14.52 19.56 -8.87
CA ALA A 258 14.09 19.29 -7.50
C ALA A 258 15.08 19.85 -6.46
N SER A 259 16.40 19.70 -6.72
CA SER A 259 17.47 20.25 -5.88
C SER A 259 18.80 20.16 -6.61
N PRO A 260 19.46 21.32 -6.88
CA PRO A 260 20.82 21.36 -7.42
C PRO A 260 21.84 20.67 -6.49
N GLU A 261 21.67 20.78 -5.16
CA GLU A 261 22.49 20.06 -4.16
C GLU A 261 22.36 18.55 -4.33
N LEU A 262 21.13 18.04 -4.52
CA LEU A 262 20.88 16.63 -4.75
C LEU A 262 21.55 16.16 -6.05
N ALA A 263 21.43 16.92 -7.13
CA ALA A 263 22.08 16.61 -8.39
C ALA A 263 23.62 16.54 -8.24
N ALA A 264 24.22 17.45 -7.46
CA ALA A 264 25.64 17.42 -7.14
C ALA A 264 26.04 16.19 -6.30
N ARG A 265 25.22 15.80 -5.30
CA ARG A 265 25.42 14.55 -4.53
C ARG A 265 25.36 13.30 -5.38
N MET A 266 24.59 13.34 -6.46
CA MET A 266 24.45 12.24 -7.43
C MET A 266 25.59 12.17 -8.44
N ALA A 267 26.43 13.23 -8.56
CA ALA A 267 27.56 13.25 -9.47
C ALA A 267 28.54 12.11 -9.11
N GLY A 268 28.86 11.27 -10.08
CA GLY A 268 29.72 10.10 -9.88
C GLY A 268 29.03 8.84 -9.36
N THR A 269 27.72 8.89 -9.05
CA THR A 269 26.95 7.67 -8.77
C THR A 269 26.38 7.09 -10.07
N THR A 270 26.22 5.75 -10.10
CA THR A 270 25.62 5.04 -11.24
C THR A 270 24.46 4.18 -10.79
N PRO A 271 23.39 4.07 -11.60
CA PRO A 271 22.32 3.13 -11.33
C PRO A 271 22.84 1.68 -11.29
N THR A 272 22.41 0.89 -10.33
CA THR A 272 22.73 -0.55 -10.23
C THR A 272 21.86 -1.42 -11.15
N GLY A 273 20.95 -0.81 -11.88
CA GLY A 273 20.04 -1.45 -12.84
C GLY A 273 19.43 -0.43 -13.80
N ARG A 274 18.39 -0.86 -14.49
CA ARG A 274 17.68 0.05 -15.42
C ARG A 274 16.86 1.08 -14.64
N LEU A 275 16.79 2.30 -15.16
CA LEU A 275 15.77 3.24 -14.76
C LEU A 275 14.39 2.66 -15.05
N ARG A 276 13.48 2.86 -14.12
CA ARG A 276 12.07 2.46 -14.25
C ARG A 276 11.21 3.70 -14.24
N SER A 277 10.11 3.67 -14.96
CA SER A 277 9.18 4.78 -15.03
C SER A 277 7.74 4.31 -14.86
N PHE A 278 6.94 5.21 -14.31
CA PHE A 278 5.50 5.09 -14.17
C PHE A 278 4.87 6.38 -14.69
N ALA A 279 3.96 6.26 -15.64
CA ALA A 279 3.34 7.42 -16.28
C ALA A 279 2.36 8.20 -15.40
N GLY A 280 1.99 7.61 -14.27
CA GLY A 280 1.00 8.16 -13.34
C GLY A 280 -0.40 7.59 -13.58
N LEU A 281 -1.11 7.39 -12.49
CA LEU A 281 -2.51 6.99 -12.48
C LEU A 281 -3.20 7.74 -11.33
N PRO A 282 -4.34 8.40 -11.58
CA PRO A 282 -5.11 9.01 -10.51
C PRO A 282 -5.57 7.99 -9.48
N GLY A 283 -5.43 8.33 -8.19
CA GLY A 283 -5.88 7.48 -7.10
C GLY A 283 -7.36 7.16 -7.15
N PHE A 284 -7.76 6.05 -6.57
CA PHE A 284 -9.17 5.66 -6.48
C PHE A 284 -9.46 4.87 -5.21
N MET A 285 -10.73 4.88 -4.81
CA MET A 285 -11.29 3.98 -3.81
C MET A 285 -12.47 3.27 -4.44
N ARG A 286 -12.41 1.94 -4.52
CA ARG A 286 -13.51 1.09 -4.98
C ARG A 286 -14.33 0.61 -3.80
N ARG A 287 -15.62 0.30 -4.03
CA ARG A 287 -16.37 -0.58 -3.16
C ARG A 287 -15.57 -1.88 -3.00
N PRO A 288 -15.16 -2.25 -1.77
CA PRO A 288 -14.16 -3.31 -1.60
C PRO A 288 -14.74 -4.70 -1.43
N TRP A 289 -16.02 -4.88 -1.60
CA TRP A 289 -16.67 -6.18 -1.43
C TRP A 289 -18.05 -6.27 -2.11
N GLY A 290 -18.50 -7.48 -2.32
CA GLY A 290 -19.83 -7.90 -2.74
C GLY A 290 -20.01 -9.38 -2.45
N PRO A 291 -21.14 -9.99 -2.85
CA PRO A 291 -21.42 -11.39 -2.56
C PRO A 291 -20.31 -12.33 -3.05
N GLY A 292 -19.61 -12.97 -2.10
CA GLY A 292 -18.54 -13.93 -2.39
C GLY A 292 -17.19 -13.32 -2.80
N TRP A 293 -17.01 -11.99 -2.75
CA TRP A 293 -15.73 -11.38 -3.10
C TRP A 293 -15.36 -10.17 -2.25
N ALA A 294 -14.04 -9.94 -2.11
CA ALA A 294 -13.49 -8.73 -1.52
C ALA A 294 -12.22 -8.28 -2.26
N LEU A 295 -11.80 -7.02 -2.03
CA LEU A 295 -10.59 -6.43 -2.61
C LEU A 295 -9.68 -5.88 -1.50
N VAL A 296 -8.36 -6.04 -1.66
CA VAL A 296 -7.35 -5.56 -0.72
C VAL A 296 -6.17 -4.92 -1.46
N GLY A 297 -5.50 -3.97 -0.81
CA GLY A 297 -4.41 -3.22 -1.43
C GLY A 297 -4.86 -2.43 -2.66
N ASP A 298 -3.97 -2.25 -3.63
CA ASP A 298 -4.22 -1.44 -4.83
C ASP A 298 -5.40 -1.92 -5.70
N ALA A 299 -5.85 -3.17 -5.53
CA ALA A 299 -7.06 -3.66 -6.19
C ALA A 299 -8.33 -2.93 -5.71
N GLY A 300 -8.39 -2.58 -4.43
CA GLY A 300 -9.53 -1.89 -3.81
C GLY A 300 -9.29 -0.42 -3.50
N TYR A 301 -8.04 -0.04 -3.19
CA TYR A 301 -7.65 1.30 -2.80
C TYR A 301 -6.24 1.62 -3.30
N TYR A 302 -6.18 2.43 -4.33
CA TYR A 302 -4.93 2.94 -4.88
C TYR A 302 -4.78 4.44 -4.61
N ARG A 303 -3.62 4.85 -4.20
CA ARG A 303 -3.25 6.23 -3.95
C ARG A 303 -1.94 6.57 -4.66
N ASP A 304 -1.82 7.82 -5.10
CA ASP A 304 -0.61 8.31 -5.75
C ASP A 304 0.65 8.00 -4.92
N PRO A 305 1.74 7.51 -5.54
CA PRO A 305 2.96 7.10 -4.84
C PRO A 305 3.75 8.25 -4.22
N ILE A 306 3.41 9.52 -4.48
CA ILE A 306 4.14 10.71 -4.00
C ILE A 306 4.31 10.76 -2.48
N THR A 307 3.42 10.11 -1.72
CA THR A 307 3.50 10.02 -0.25
C THR A 307 4.05 8.69 0.26
N ALA A 308 4.37 7.74 -0.63
CA ALA A 308 4.99 6.44 -0.32
C ALA A 308 4.27 5.60 0.75
N HIS A 309 2.93 5.59 0.79
CA HIS A 309 2.15 4.87 1.80
C HIS A 309 1.49 3.58 1.29
N GLY A 310 1.46 3.33 -0.02
CA GLY A 310 0.67 2.25 -0.62
C GLY A 310 0.92 0.86 -0.01
N THR A 311 2.19 0.50 0.24
CA THR A 311 2.51 -0.78 0.88
C THR A 311 1.99 -0.84 2.33
N SER A 312 2.12 0.24 3.10
CA SER A 312 1.62 0.30 4.49
C SER A 312 0.10 0.22 4.55
N ASP A 313 -0.60 0.90 3.63
CA ASP A 313 -2.06 0.79 3.49
C ASP A 313 -2.47 -0.65 3.16
N GLY A 314 -1.77 -1.30 2.22
CA GLY A 314 -2.05 -2.69 1.85
C GLY A 314 -1.88 -3.67 3.00
N LEU A 315 -0.86 -3.48 3.86
CA LEU A 315 -0.66 -4.31 5.06
C LEU A 315 -1.74 -4.05 6.12
N ARG A 316 -2.14 -2.79 6.33
CA ARG A 316 -3.27 -2.44 7.22
C ARG A 316 -4.57 -3.08 6.74
N ASP A 317 -4.88 -2.91 5.45
CA ASP A 317 -6.11 -3.42 4.85
C ASP A 317 -6.15 -4.95 4.85
N ALA A 318 -4.99 -5.60 4.72
CA ALA A 318 -4.86 -7.06 4.85
C ALA A 318 -5.31 -7.55 6.25
N GLN A 319 -4.91 -6.85 7.33
CA GLN A 319 -5.34 -7.17 8.68
C GLN A 319 -6.86 -7.00 8.84
N LEU A 320 -7.39 -5.85 8.40
CA LEU A 320 -8.83 -5.54 8.50
C LEU A 320 -9.68 -6.56 7.73
N LEU A 321 -9.27 -6.91 6.51
CA LEU A 321 -10.01 -7.87 5.69
C LEU A 321 -9.90 -9.29 6.24
N ALA A 322 -8.71 -9.71 6.67
CA ALA A 322 -8.53 -11.06 7.21
C ALA A 322 -9.37 -11.29 8.48
N GLU A 323 -9.43 -10.29 9.40
CA GLU A 323 -10.30 -10.35 10.58
C GLU A 323 -11.79 -10.46 10.20
N ALA A 324 -12.24 -9.64 9.24
CA ALA A 324 -13.62 -9.64 8.79
C ALA A 324 -13.98 -10.96 8.08
N ALA A 325 -13.12 -11.46 7.19
CA ALA A 325 -13.34 -12.69 6.46
C ALA A 325 -13.35 -13.92 7.38
N ALA A 326 -12.42 -13.98 8.35
CA ALA A 326 -12.39 -15.07 9.33
C ALA A 326 -13.67 -15.11 10.18
N ALA A 327 -14.14 -13.96 10.69
CA ALA A 327 -15.38 -13.87 11.46
C ALA A 327 -16.62 -14.30 10.65
N PHE A 328 -16.67 -13.95 9.37
CA PHE A 328 -17.73 -14.42 8.46
C PHE A 328 -17.66 -15.94 8.25
N LEU A 329 -16.49 -16.48 7.91
CA LEU A 329 -16.31 -17.91 7.62
C LEU A 329 -16.55 -18.79 8.85
N ALA A 330 -16.22 -18.28 10.04
CA ALA A 330 -16.53 -18.94 11.31
C ALA A 330 -18.04 -18.88 11.68
N GLY A 331 -18.87 -18.18 10.90
CA GLY A 331 -20.29 -17.99 11.20
C GLY A 331 -20.58 -17.06 12.38
N GLU A 332 -19.58 -16.32 12.87
CA GLU A 332 -19.74 -15.37 13.98
C GLU A 332 -20.53 -14.13 13.55
N ARG A 333 -20.43 -13.78 12.25
CA ARG A 333 -21.07 -12.60 11.66
C ARG A 333 -21.58 -12.90 10.26
N SER A 334 -22.64 -12.21 9.83
CA SER A 334 -23.05 -12.25 8.42
C SER A 334 -21.99 -11.62 7.51
N GLU A 335 -21.91 -12.02 6.25
CA GLU A 335 -21.02 -11.44 5.25
C GLU A 335 -21.18 -9.91 5.16
N GLU A 336 -22.43 -9.44 5.11
CA GLU A 336 -22.76 -8.02 5.03
C GLU A 336 -22.24 -7.25 6.24
N ALA A 337 -22.41 -7.79 7.45
CA ALA A 337 -21.95 -7.13 8.68
C ALA A 337 -20.42 -7.07 8.77
N ALA A 338 -19.73 -8.18 8.45
CA ALA A 338 -18.28 -8.28 8.52
C ALA A 338 -17.59 -7.43 7.41
N MET A 339 -18.02 -7.59 6.17
CA MET A 339 -17.44 -6.85 5.04
C MET A 339 -17.85 -5.38 5.07
N GLY A 340 -19.04 -5.04 5.57
CA GLY A 340 -19.49 -3.67 5.79
C GLY A 340 -18.59 -2.93 6.80
N GLU A 341 -18.18 -3.58 7.90
CA GLU A 341 -17.23 -3.00 8.86
C GLU A 341 -15.84 -2.82 8.25
N TYR A 342 -15.33 -3.81 7.50
CA TYR A 342 -14.09 -3.68 6.75
C TYR A 342 -14.13 -2.43 5.84
N HIS A 343 -15.17 -2.30 5.03
CA HIS A 343 -15.37 -1.17 4.13
C HIS A 343 -15.37 0.17 4.85
N GLN A 344 -16.19 0.30 5.90
CA GLN A 344 -16.31 1.54 6.66
C GLN A 344 -14.99 1.92 7.34
N THR A 345 -14.30 0.94 7.96
CA THR A 345 -13.05 1.18 8.68
C THR A 345 -11.93 1.54 7.73
N ARG A 346 -11.75 0.80 6.62
CA ARG A 346 -10.80 1.13 5.57
C ARG A 346 -11.01 2.56 5.05
N ASN A 347 -12.25 2.91 4.69
CA ASN A 347 -12.55 4.23 4.14
C ASN A 347 -12.31 5.34 5.17
N ARG A 348 -12.66 5.14 6.43
CA ARG A 348 -12.43 6.11 7.51
C ARG A 348 -10.95 6.40 7.68
N LEU A 349 -10.11 5.37 7.76
CA LEU A 349 -8.66 5.51 7.93
C LEU A 349 -7.97 6.11 6.70
N SER A 350 -8.48 5.82 5.49
CA SER A 350 -7.86 6.23 4.23
C SER A 350 -8.27 7.62 3.76
N LYS A 351 -9.47 8.09 4.11
CA LYS A 351 -10.09 9.31 3.51
C LYS A 351 -9.23 10.56 3.63
N ARG A 352 -8.64 10.80 4.80
CA ARG A 352 -7.81 11.98 5.06
C ARG A 352 -6.49 11.93 4.30
N LEU A 353 -5.83 10.76 4.35
CA LEU A 353 -4.59 10.51 3.60
C LEU A 353 -4.80 10.62 2.10
N PHE A 354 -5.91 10.09 1.57
CA PHE A 354 -6.27 10.20 0.17
C PHE A 354 -6.39 11.67 -0.26
N ALA A 355 -7.10 12.49 0.50
CA ALA A 355 -7.30 13.90 0.18
C ALA A 355 -6.00 14.71 0.23
N VAL A 356 -5.14 14.47 1.23
CA VAL A 356 -3.85 15.16 1.32
C VAL A 356 -2.91 14.73 0.19
N THR A 357 -2.87 13.44 -0.14
CA THR A 357 -2.07 12.93 -1.26
C THR A 357 -2.51 13.54 -2.59
N GLU A 358 -3.82 13.66 -2.82
CA GLU A 358 -4.40 14.35 -3.99
C GLU A 358 -3.89 15.79 -4.11
N ASN A 359 -3.88 16.54 -2.99
CA ASN A 359 -3.39 17.91 -2.96
C ASN A 359 -1.89 17.99 -3.30
N ILE A 360 -1.08 17.07 -2.76
CA ILE A 360 0.36 17.03 -3.05
C ILE A 360 0.59 16.62 -4.52
N ALA A 361 -0.11 15.61 -5.03
CA ALA A 361 -0.01 15.14 -6.41
C ALA A 361 -0.54 16.14 -7.44
N SER A 362 -1.23 17.19 -7.03
CA SER A 362 -1.65 18.28 -7.92
C SER A 362 -0.48 19.10 -8.45
N TYR A 363 0.64 19.17 -7.70
CA TYR A 363 1.77 20.08 -7.95
C TYR A 363 1.37 21.56 -8.05
N ARG A 364 0.19 21.92 -7.54
CA ARG A 364 -0.35 23.31 -7.49
C ARG A 364 -0.12 23.92 -6.12
N TRP A 365 1.07 23.82 -5.62
CA TRP A 365 1.46 24.31 -4.30
C TRP A 365 2.75 25.13 -4.42
N ASP A 366 2.90 26.07 -3.51
CA ASP A 366 4.13 26.79 -3.21
C ASP A 366 4.78 26.21 -1.94
N THR A 367 5.90 26.76 -1.53
CA THR A 367 6.66 26.33 -0.34
C THR A 367 5.82 26.31 0.93
N ARG A 368 4.94 27.33 1.13
CA ARG A 368 4.09 27.43 2.32
C ARG A 368 2.97 26.39 2.32
N SER A 369 2.30 26.22 1.21
CA SER A 369 1.19 25.28 1.10
C SER A 369 1.65 23.83 1.10
N VAL A 370 2.80 23.49 0.51
CA VAL A 370 3.35 22.13 0.62
C VAL A 370 3.72 21.77 2.05
N GLU A 371 4.26 22.71 2.82
CA GLU A 371 4.53 22.50 4.25
C GLU A 371 3.24 22.19 5.03
N ALA A 372 2.16 22.92 4.78
CA ALA A 372 0.85 22.68 5.38
C ALA A 372 0.29 21.29 4.99
N HIS A 373 0.45 20.88 3.74
CA HIS A 373 0.06 19.54 3.29
C HIS A 373 0.89 18.45 3.99
N LEU A 374 2.20 18.63 4.18
CA LEU A 374 3.06 17.67 4.87
C LEU A 374 2.71 17.55 6.36
N ARG A 375 2.34 18.66 7.03
CA ARG A 375 1.81 18.61 8.40
C ARG A 375 0.48 17.85 8.46
N SER A 376 -0.42 18.08 7.51
CA SER A 376 -1.69 17.36 7.41
C SER A 376 -1.50 15.87 7.14
N LEU A 377 -0.49 15.51 6.32
CA LEU A 377 -0.07 14.13 6.07
C LEU A 377 0.40 13.46 7.37
N SER A 378 1.28 14.13 8.11
CA SER A 378 1.79 13.65 9.40
C SER A 378 0.66 13.40 10.41
N ALA A 379 -0.31 14.32 10.50
CA ALA A 379 -1.46 14.18 11.40
C ALA A 379 -2.36 12.99 10.99
N ALA A 380 -2.58 12.78 9.69
CA ALA A 380 -3.37 11.64 9.21
C ALA A 380 -2.68 10.29 9.50
N MET A 381 -1.34 10.24 9.48
CA MET A 381 -0.58 9.04 9.88
C MET A 381 -0.69 8.75 11.38
N VAL A 382 -0.79 9.78 12.22
CA VAL A 382 -1.00 9.61 13.67
C VAL A 382 -2.35 8.94 13.92
N ASP A 383 -3.42 9.37 13.23
CA ASP A 383 -4.75 8.76 13.36
C ASP A 383 -4.73 7.26 13.04
N GLU A 384 -3.96 6.85 12.04
CA GLU A 384 -3.80 5.44 11.67
C GLU A 384 -3.01 4.64 12.72
N VAL A 385 -1.90 5.18 13.22
CA VAL A 385 -1.12 4.56 14.30
C VAL A 385 -1.95 4.40 15.56
N ASP A 386 -2.70 5.43 15.94
CA ASP A 386 -3.58 5.38 17.12
C ASP A 386 -4.67 4.32 16.99
N TYR A 387 -5.24 4.15 15.78
CA TYR A 387 -6.18 3.08 15.52
C TYR A 387 -5.54 1.70 15.73
N LEU A 388 -4.35 1.50 15.17
CA LEU A 388 -3.62 0.25 15.35
C LEU A 388 -3.34 -0.02 16.84
N LEU A 389 -2.89 0.96 17.59
CA LEU A 389 -2.62 0.83 19.02
C LEU A 389 -3.89 0.54 19.84
N ALA A 390 -5.03 1.11 19.46
CA ALA A 390 -6.31 0.83 20.09
C ALA A 390 -6.81 -0.59 19.77
N SER A 391 -6.43 -1.16 18.63
CA SER A 391 -6.82 -2.52 18.26
C SER A 391 -6.15 -3.60 19.10
N ASP A 392 -5.05 -3.31 19.79
CA ASP A 392 -4.43 -4.21 20.77
C ASP A 392 -5.18 -4.28 22.10
N ARG A 393 -6.04 -3.30 22.35
CA ARG A 393 -6.89 -3.26 23.53
C ARG A 393 -8.17 -4.04 23.27
N GLY A 394 -8.73 -4.68 24.29
CA GLY A 394 -9.94 -5.51 24.15
C GLY A 394 -11.17 -4.76 23.59
N PRO A 395 -12.21 -5.47 23.15
CA PRO A 395 -13.38 -4.87 22.49
C PRO A 395 -14.08 -3.76 23.28
N SER A 396 -14.11 -3.85 24.62
CA SER A 396 -14.69 -2.85 25.52
C SER A 396 -13.92 -1.53 25.54
N GLU A 397 -12.58 -1.56 25.46
CA GLU A 397 -11.75 -0.36 25.42
C GLU A 397 -11.78 0.32 24.03
N ARG A 398 -12.01 -0.46 22.96
CA ARG A 398 -12.21 0.08 21.58
C ARG A 398 -13.48 0.94 21.51
N ALA A 399 -14.58 0.47 22.11
CA ALA A 399 -15.85 1.20 22.13
C ALA A 399 -15.73 2.53 22.90
N ALA A 400 -15.06 2.53 24.04
CA ALA A 400 -14.84 3.72 24.87
C ALA A 400 -13.95 4.77 24.16
N SER A 401 -12.88 4.35 23.49
CA SER A 401 -11.98 5.24 22.75
C SER A 401 -12.66 5.88 21.53
N ASN A 402 -13.50 5.14 20.82
CA ASN A 402 -14.28 5.66 19.68
C ASN A 402 -15.34 6.69 20.13
N SER A 403 -16.03 6.44 21.24
CA SER A 403 -17.03 7.36 21.78
C SER A 403 -16.41 8.68 22.27
N ALA A 404 -15.26 8.64 22.93
CA ALA A 404 -14.56 9.83 23.40
C ALA A 404 -14.06 10.71 22.25
N ARG A 405 -13.61 10.12 21.13
CA ARG A 405 -13.17 10.87 19.94
C ARG A 405 -14.32 11.49 19.15
N LEU A 406 -15.44 10.79 18.99
CA LEU A 406 -16.63 11.34 18.37
C LEU A 406 -17.18 12.56 19.12
N ALA A 407 -17.06 12.54 20.45
CA ALA A 407 -17.41 13.68 21.29
C ALA A 407 -16.46 14.88 21.11
N SER A 408 -15.15 14.63 20.96
CA SER A 408 -14.14 15.69 20.73
C SER A 408 -14.25 16.33 19.35
N ASP A 409 -14.54 15.56 18.32
CA ASP A 409 -14.72 16.07 16.95
C ASP A 409 -16.02 16.90 16.81
N SER A 410 -17.09 16.50 17.52
CA SER A 410 -18.34 17.25 17.58
C SER A 410 -18.17 18.59 18.28
N SER A 411 -17.36 18.67 19.34
CA SER A 411 -17.08 19.92 20.06
C SER A 411 -16.19 20.87 19.26
N ALA A 412 -15.23 20.35 18.48
CA ALA A 412 -14.36 21.15 17.63
C ALA A 412 -15.09 21.75 16.41
N VAL A 413 -16.12 21.09 15.91
CA VAL A 413 -17.01 21.62 14.86
C VAL A 413 -17.96 22.68 15.41
N ALA A 414 -18.48 22.50 16.65
CA ALA A 414 -19.36 23.46 17.29
C ALA A 414 -18.64 24.77 17.65
N SER A 415 -17.38 24.72 18.09
CA SER A 415 -16.58 25.93 18.40
C SER A 415 -16.23 26.76 17.16
N ARG A 416 -16.03 26.14 15.99
CA ARG A 416 -15.77 26.87 14.73
C ARG A 416 -16.99 27.54 14.14
N ASN A 417 -18.19 27.06 14.44
CA ASN A 417 -19.44 27.66 13.99
C ASN A 417 -19.94 28.76 14.94
N GLY A 418 -19.41 28.84 16.17
CA GLY A 418 -19.76 29.89 17.15
C GLY A 418 -19.03 31.22 16.95
N GLU A 419 -17.82 31.20 16.39
CA GLU A 419 -17.01 32.40 16.18
C GLU A 419 -17.36 33.22 14.92
N SER A 420 -18.21 32.66 14.03
CA SER A 420 -18.63 33.35 12.81
C SER A 420 -19.92 34.21 12.97
N SER A 421 -20.56 34.27 14.16
CA SER A 421 -21.81 34.97 14.39
C SER A 421 -21.70 36.26 15.22
N GLU A 422 -20.53 36.62 15.74
CA GLU A 422 -20.35 37.85 16.56
C GLU A 422 -19.67 39.01 15.84
N GLY A 423 -19.48 38.95 14.52
CA GLY A 423 -18.83 40.00 13.72
C GLY A 423 -19.73 40.91 12.92
N GLN A 424 -21.04 40.97 13.20
CA GLN A 424 -21.99 41.95 12.58
C GLN A 424 -22.96 42.51 13.61
N ARG A 425 -22.51 43.46 14.38
CA ARG A 425 -23.35 44.55 14.91
C ARG A 425 -22.53 45.83 15.03
#